data_39e34012470967f7780d998b380744e1
#
_entry.id   39e34012470967f7780d998b380744e1
#
_cell.length_a   1.000
_cell.length_b   1.000
_cell.length_c   1.000
_cell.angle_alpha   90.00
_cell.angle_beta   90.00
_cell.angle_gamma   90.00
#
_symmetry.space_group_name_H-M   'P 1'
#
loop_
_entity.id
_entity.type
_entity.pdbx_description
1 polymer ?
#
loop_
_entity_poly.entity_id
_entity_poly.type
_entity_poly.pdbx_seq_one_letter_code
_entity_poly.pdbx_strand_id
1 'polypeptide(L)'
;MSRAFVSEDAMAAQAAEVPERPISDRPNFVTASGLSAIEAEIARLQTALAEEKQSHPEESESRAALARDLRYWLARRASAQLVPPAADDLAGVAFGDTVQLSLGDRTVVYRIVGEDEADPKQGLISYASPLAEALLGAALEEEVTFGAGRPPAMVLKIIR
;
A
#
# COMPACT_ATOMS: atom_id res chain seq x y z
N MET A 1 -1.61 43.60 -29.65
CA MET A 1 -1.43 42.15 -29.53
C MET A 1 -0.35 41.90 -28.48
N SER A 2 -0.75 41.70 -27.25
CA SER A 2 0.17 41.36 -26.15
C SER A 2 0.48 39.85 -26.22
N ARG A 3 1.70 39.51 -26.64
CA ARG A 3 2.26 38.18 -26.38
C ARG A 3 2.61 38.17 -24.90
N ALA A 4 1.86 37.37 -24.13
CA ALA A 4 2.23 37.03 -22.79
C ALA A 4 3.56 36.27 -22.83
N PHE A 5 4.64 36.92 -22.47
CA PHE A 5 5.91 36.29 -22.12
C PHE A 5 5.64 35.51 -20.79
N VAL A 6 5.34 34.26 -20.93
CA VAL A 6 5.52 33.33 -19.80
C VAL A 6 7.03 33.22 -19.66
N SER A 7 7.59 33.72 -18.54
CA SER A 7 9.03 33.68 -18.34
C SER A 7 9.51 32.25 -18.30
N GLU A 8 10.68 31.96 -18.85
CA GLU A 8 11.32 30.63 -18.79
C GLU A 8 11.44 30.15 -17.32
N ASP A 9 11.59 31.08 -16.37
CA ASP A 9 11.60 30.80 -14.94
C ASP A 9 10.25 30.24 -14.42
N ALA A 10 9.12 30.73 -14.96
CA ALA A 10 7.80 30.21 -14.60
C ALA A 10 7.55 28.81 -15.21
N MET A 11 8.09 28.54 -16.40
CA MET A 11 8.06 27.21 -17.01
C MET A 11 9.00 26.24 -16.29
N ALA A 12 10.18 26.68 -15.88
CA ALA A 12 11.12 25.89 -15.09
C ALA A 12 10.55 25.58 -13.67
N ALA A 13 9.89 26.54 -13.02
CA ALA A 13 9.21 26.34 -11.76
C ALA A 13 8.03 25.34 -11.87
N GLN A 14 7.30 25.39 -12.99
CA GLN A 14 6.20 24.47 -13.26
C GLN A 14 6.69 23.05 -13.64
N ALA A 15 7.87 22.93 -14.23
CA ALA A 15 8.52 21.64 -14.53
C ALA A 15 9.12 20.98 -13.28
N ALA A 16 9.35 21.72 -12.20
CA ALA A 16 9.88 21.21 -10.93
C ALA A 16 8.78 20.71 -9.96
N GLU A 17 7.51 20.91 -10.26
CA GLU A 17 6.41 20.34 -9.44
C GLU A 17 6.21 18.87 -9.74
N VAL A 18 6.85 18.03 -8.93
CA VAL A 18 6.57 16.60 -8.92
C VAL A 18 5.15 16.41 -8.34
N PRO A 19 4.20 15.83 -9.11
CA PRO A 19 2.82 15.69 -8.63
C PRO A 19 2.76 14.83 -7.37
N GLU A 20 1.84 15.19 -6.46
CA GLU A 20 1.62 14.44 -5.22
C GLU A 20 1.16 13.00 -5.51
N ARG A 21 1.56 12.07 -4.64
CA ARG A 21 1.09 10.69 -4.72
C ARG A 21 -0.35 10.60 -4.22
N PRO A 22 -1.25 9.95 -4.97
CA PRO A 22 -2.63 9.78 -4.54
C PRO A 22 -2.70 8.93 -3.26
N ILE A 23 -3.58 9.31 -2.35
CA ILE A 23 -3.90 8.56 -1.14
C ILE A 23 -5.29 7.98 -1.29
N SER A 24 -5.45 6.70 -0.97
CA SER A 24 -6.74 6.02 -0.98
C SER A 24 -7.71 6.64 0.03
N ASP A 25 -8.99 6.72 -0.34
CA ASP A 25 -10.08 7.15 0.55
C ASP A 25 -10.54 6.04 1.52
N ARG A 26 -10.00 4.83 1.37
CA ARG A 26 -10.32 3.70 2.24
C ARG A 26 -9.65 3.84 3.62
N PRO A 27 -10.19 3.22 4.67
CA PRO A 27 -9.54 3.16 5.97
C PRO A 27 -8.13 2.58 5.84
N ASN A 28 -7.15 3.21 6.47
CA ASN A 28 -5.76 2.76 6.38
C ASN A 28 -5.45 1.70 7.44
N PHE A 29 -6.00 0.50 7.26
CA PHE A 29 -5.69 -0.64 8.12
C PHE A 29 -4.28 -1.13 7.86
N VAL A 30 -3.53 -1.35 8.92
CA VAL A 30 -2.15 -1.84 8.88
C VAL A 30 -1.95 -3.00 9.83
N THR A 31 -1.10 -3.95 9.45
CA THR A 31 -0.54 -4.94 10.35
C THR A 31 0.60 -4.31 11.16
N ALA A 32 1.07 -4.98 12.21
CA ALA A 32 2.24 -4.51 12.95
C ALA A 32 3.50 -4.41 12.05
N SER A 33 3.69 -5.38 11.15
CA SER A 33 4.77 -5.34 10.16
C SER A 33 4.61 -4.20 9.15
N GLY A 34 3.40 -3.96 8.68
CA GLY A 34 3.09 -2.86 7.77
C GLY A 34 3.34 -1.50 8.41
N LEU A 35 2.95 -1.32 9.68
CA LEU A 35 3.24 -0.09 10.41
C LEU A 35 4.74 0.13 10.58
N SER A 36 5.49 -0.90 10.95
CA SER A 36 6.95 -0.83 11.07
C SER A 36 7.62 -0.50 9.73
N ALA A 37 7.11 -1.04 8.63
CA ALA A 37 7.62 -0.74 7.29
C ALA A 37 7.38 0.73 6.89
N ILE A 38 6.21 1.29 7.21
CA ILE A 38 5.91 2.71 7.01
C ILE A 38 6.90 3.59 7.80
N GLU A 39 7.13 3.28 9.07
CA GLU A 39 8.04 4.03 9.93
C GLU A 39 9.51 3.94 9.45
N ALA A 40 9.94 2.76 9.00
CA ALA A 40 11.26 2.56 8.42
C ALA A 40 11.45 3.36 7.12
N GLU A 41 10.43 3.41 6.27
CA GLU A 41 10.50 4.18 5.02
C GLU A 41 10.54 5.69 5.28
N ILE A 42 9.80 6.19 6.27
CA ILE A 42 9.89 7.59 6.71
C ILE A 42 11.31 7.92 7.15
N ALA A 43 11.93 7.09 8.00
CA ALA A 43 13.29 7.31 8.48
C ALA A 43 14.30 7.29 7.33
N ARG A 44 14.17 6.37 6.38
CA ARG A 44 15.01 6.29 5.18
C ARG A 44 14.91 7.56 4.34
N LEU A 45 13.69 8.04 4.08
CA LEU A 45 13.44 9.25 3.28
C LEU A 45 13.93 10.51 3.97
N GLN A 46 13.80 10.63 5.30
CA GLN A 46 14.34 11.75 6.06
C GLN A 46 15.86 11.82 5.95
N THR A 47 16.54 10.68 6.06
CA THR A 47 18.00 10.59 5.87
C THR A 47 18.40 10.96 4.44
N ALA A 48 17.76 10.36 3.44
CA ALA A 48 18.05 10.63 2.03
C ALA A 48 17.83 12.11 1.67
N LEU A 49 16.76 12.73 2.20
CA LEU A 49 16.48 14.14 1.97
C LEU A 49 17.52 15.06 2.62
N ALA A 50 18.02 14.70 3.82
CA ALA A 50 19.08 15.45 4.50
C ALA A 50 20.41 15.37 3.73
N GLU A 51 20.76 14.17 3.24
CA GLU A 51 21.97 13.95 2.41
C GLU A 51 21.88 14.70 1.08
N GLU A 52 20.73 14.67 0.41
CA GLU A 52 20.51 15.40 -0.84
C GLU A 52 20.65 16.92 -0.64
N LYS A 53 20.14 17.48 0.45
CA LYS A 53 20.31 18.89 0.80
C LYS A 53 21.75 19.30 1.05
N GLN A 54 22.57 18.38 1.58
CA GLN A 54 24.00 18.64 1.80
C GLN A 54 24.81 18.55 0.52
N SER A 55 24.50 17.57 -0.33
CA SER A 55 25.24 17.32 -1.58
C SER A 55 24.85 18.30 -2.68
N HIS A 56 23.59 18.70 -2.72
CA HIS A 56 23.02 19.63 -3.71
C HIS A 56 22.27 20.74 -2.97
N PRO A 57 22.94 21.85 -2.60
CA PRO A 57 22.32 22.96 -1.84
C PRO A 57 21.17 23.61 -2.59
N GLU A 58 21.22 23.58 -3.93
CA GLU A 58 20.15 24.09 -4.78
C GLU A 58 18.98 23.09 -4.87
N GLU A 59 17.80 23.57 -5.25
CA GLU A 59 16.65 22.69 -5.43
C GLU A 59 16.87 21.78 -6.66
N SER A 60 16.57 20.49 -6.48
CA SER A 60 16.70 19.48 -7.52
C SER A 60 15.39 18.67 -7.65
N GLU A 61 15.18 18.09 -8.82
CA GLU A 61 14.05 17.17 -9.05
C GLU A 61 14.10 15.97 -8.07
N SER A 62 15.30 15.46 -7.80
CA SER A 62 15.54 14.41 -6.81
C SER A 62 15.06 14.82 -5.41
N ARG A 63 15.41 16.02 -4.98
CA ARG A 63 14.97 16.57 -3.68
C ARG A 63 13.46 16.75 -3.62
N ALA A 64 12.84 17.26 -4.70
CA ALA A 64 11.39 17.41 -4.79
C ALA A 64 10.67 16.04 -4.73
N ALA A 65 11.20 15.03 -5.41
CA ALA A 65 10.67 13.66 -5.37
C ALA A 65 10.77 13.04 -3.98
N LEU A 66 11.91 13.16 -3.30
CA LEU A 66 12.09 12.67 -1.93
C LEU A 66 11.14 13.37 -0.94
N ALA A 67 10.96 14.68 -1.08
CA ALA A 67 10.05 15.45 -0.24
C ALA A 67 8.59 15.05 -0.46
N ARG A 68 8.18 14.83 -1.71
CA ARG A 68 6.85 14.31 -2.07
C ARG A 68 6.61 12.93 -1.45
N ASP A 69 7.55 12.02 -1.59
CA ASP A 69 7.43 10.67 -1.05
C ASP A 69 7.38 10.68 0.48
N LEU A 70 8.17 11.53 1.12
CA LEU A 70 8.10 11.72 2.56
C LEU A 70 6.72 12.24 3.02
N ARG A 71 6.12 13.20 2.31
CA ARG A 71 4.76 13.67 2.62
C ARG A 71 3.72 12.55 2.52
N TYR A 72 3.81 11.72 1.48
CA TYR A 72 2.94 10.56 1.32
C TYR A 72 3.03 9.63 2.54
N TRP A 73 4.23 9.20 2.91
CA TRP A 73 4.41 8.26 4.00
C TRP A 73 4.06 8.84 5.38
N LEU A 74 4.30 10.13 5.60
CA LEU A 74 3.85 10.83 6.82
C LEU A 74 2.31 10.84 6.91
N ALA A 75 1.62 11.09 5.81
CA ALA A 75 0.16 11.03 5.77
C ALA A 75 -0.36 9.59 6.00
N ARG A 76 0.30 8.58 5.41
CA ARG A 76 -0.04 7.16 5.66
C ARG A 76 0.21 6.78 7.12
N ARG A 77 1.30 7.24 7.71
CA ARG A 77 1.57 7.03 9.15
C ARG A 77 0.51 7.68 10.04
N ALA A 78 0.12 8.90 9.73
CA ALA A 78 -0.87 9.65 10.50
C ALA A 78 -2.27 9.02 10.46
N SER A 79 -2.65 8.41 9.35
CA SER A 79 -3.95 7.75 9.17
C SER A 79 -3.95 6.25 9.53
N ALA A 80 -2.79 5.68 9.88
CA ALA A 80 -2.66 4.25 10.13
C ALA A 80 -3.52 3.78 11.32
N GLN A 81 -4.29 2.74 11.08
CA GLN A 81 -5.10 2.05 12.09
C GLN A 81 -4.55 0.64 12.26
N LEU A 82 -3.80 0.44 13.34
CA LEU A 82 -3.23 -0.88 13.66
C LEU A 82 -4.36 -1.87 13.98
N VAL A 83 -4.45 -2.94 13.20
CA VAL A 83 -5.38 -4.04 13.44
C VAL A 83 -4.58 -5.20 14.08
N PRO A 84 -4.89 -5.57 15.31
CA PRO A 84 -4.25 -6.72 15.94
C PRO A 84 -4.65 -8.03 15.24
N PRO A 85 -3.85 -9.10 15.37
CA PRO A 85 -4.25 -10.43 14.90
C PRO A 85 -5.63 -10.82 15.42
N ALA A 86 -6.41 -11.48 14.58
CA ALA A 86 -7.71 -11.99 14.99
C ALA A 86 -7.58 -13.06 16.09
N ALA A 87 -8.60 -13.18 16.92
CA ALA A 87 -8.66 -14.22 17.94
C ALA A 87 -8.74 -15.62 17.29
N ASP A 88 -8.11 -16.61 17.90
CA ASP A 88 -8.04 -17.99 17.36
C ASP A 88 -9.42 -18.66 17.19
N ASP A 89 -10.40 -18.25 17.99
CA ASP A 89 -11.77 -18.74 17.96
C ASP A 89 -12.68 -18.00 16.96
N LEU A 90 -12.15 -16.98 16.27
CA LEU A 90 -12.92 -16.27 15.26
C LEU A 90 -13.27 -17.22 14.10
N ALA A 91 -14.55 -17.34 13.81
CA ALA A 91 -15.02 -18.02 12.61
C ALA A 91 -14.80 -17.13 11.38
N GLY A 92 -14.10 -17.65 10.38
CA GLY A 92 -13.86 -16.95 9.11
C GLY A 92 -12.56 -16.16 9.05
N VAL A 93 -12.23 -15.78 7.83
CA VAL A 93 -11.02 -15.06 7.47
C VAL A 93 -11.09 -13.61 7.96
N ALA A 94 -10.01 -13.14 8.56
CA ALA A 94 -9.86 -11.77 9.04
C ALA A 94 -8.67 -11.05 8.39
N PHE A 95 -8.63 -9.73 8.55
CA PHE A 95 -7.46 -8.93 8.20
C PHE A 95 -6.23 -9.42 8.98
N GLY A 96 -5.11 -9.56 8.29
CA GLY A 96 -3.85 -10.07 8.86
C GLY A 96 -3.69 -11.59 8.77
N ASP A 97 -4.77 -12.35 8.53
CA ASP A 97 -4.70 -13.79 8.38
C ASP A 97 -3.95 -14.21 7.11
N THR A 98 -3.25 -15.33 7.21
CA THR A 98 -2.70 -16.05 6.07
C THR A 98 -3.68 -17.17 5.67
N VAL A 99 -4.09 -17.19 4.42
CA VAL A 99 -5.05 -18.16 3.90
C VAL A 99 -4.43 -19.01 2.81
N GLN A 100 -4.63 -20.31 2.92
CA GLN A 100 -4.36 -21.24 1.85
C GLN A 100 -5.65 -21.47 1.05
N LEU A 101 -5.57 -21.28 -0.26
CA LEU A 101 -6.71 -21.32 -1.18
C LEU A 101 -6.48 -22.35 -2.28
N SER A 102 -7.56 -23.01 -2.72
CA SER A 102 -7.62 -23.64 -4.02
C SER A 102 -8.14 -22.63 -5.04
N LEU A 103 -7.39 -22.41 -6.10
CA LEU A 103 -7.75 -21.57 -7.25
C LEU A 103 -7.70 -22.42 -8.52
N GLY A 104 -8.84 -22.98 -8.92
CA GLY A 104 -8.87 -24.01 -9.96
C GLY A 104 -7.99 -25.20 -9.55
N ASP A 105 -7.00 -25.55 -10.39
CA ASP A 105 -6.09 -26.69 -10.16
C ASP A 105 -4.84 -26.32 -9.32
N ARG A 106 -4.76 -25.10 -8.79
CA ARG A 106 -3.60 -24.63 -8.04
C ARG A 106 -3.95 -24.32 -6.59
N THR A 107 -3.01 -24.65 -5.71
CA THR A 107 -3.04 -24.19 -4.32
C THR A 107 -2.12 -22.99 -4.19
N VAL A 108 -2.62 -21.92 -3.59
CA VAL A 108 -1.89 -20.68 -3.34
C VAL A 108 -2.01 -20.27 -1.87
N VAL A 109 -1.06 -19.50 -1.39
CA VAL A 109 -1.05 -18.97 -0.04
C VAL A 109 -0.96 -17.45 -0.12
N TYR A 110 -1.90 -16.76 0.51
CA TYR A 110 -1.93 -15.30 0.59
C TYR A 110 -2.12 -14.83 2.02
N ARG A 111 -1.49 -13.71 2.35
CA ARG A 111 -1.77 -12.97 3.57
C ARG A 111 -2.51 -11.68 3.23
N ILE A 112 -3.59 -11.40 3.97
CA ILE A 112 -4.37 -10.17 3.80
C ILE A 112 -3.75 -9.06 4.64
N VAL A 113 -3.28 -8.00 3.98
CA VAL A 113 -2.52 -6.91 4.59
C VAL A 113 -3.06 -5.54 4.17
N GLY A 114 -2.47 -4.46 4.68
CA GLY A 114 -2.79 -3.11 4.27
C GLY A 114 -2.36 -2.80 2.83
N GLU A 115 -2.86 -1.69 2.29
CA GLU A 115 -2.59 -1.30 0.90
C GLU A 115 -1.09 -1.07 0.63
N ASP A 116 -0.38 -0.42 1.57
CA ASP A 116 1.05 -0.11 1.41
C ASP A 116 1.98 -1.31 1.68
N GLU A 117 1.49 -2.34 2.35
CA GLU A 117 2.23 -3.58 2.61
C GLU A 117 2.05 -4.61 1.50
N ALA A 118 1.08 -4.42 0.60
CA ALA A 118 0.73 -5.39 -0.42
C ALA A 118 1.87 -5.60 -1.42
N ASP A 119 2.25 -6.86 -1.60
CA ASP A 119 3.17 -7.34 -2.62
C ASP A 119 2.71 -8.72 -3.12
N PRO A 120 1.92 -8.79 -4.19
CA PRO A 120 1.39 -10.04 -4.71
C PRO A 120 2.46 -11.08 -5.08
N LYS A 121 3.68 -10.65 -5.40
CA LYS A 121 4.80 -11.56 -5.70
C LYS A 121 5.27 -12.32 -4.47
N GLN A 122 5.09 -11.73 -3.29
CA GLN A 122 5.40 -12.34 -2.00
C GLN A 122 4.15 -12.95 -1.32
N GLY A 123 3.02 -13.01 -2.00
CA GLY A 123 1.77 -13.52 -1.45
C GLY A 123 1.07 -12.55 -0.48
N LEU A 124 1.45 -11.27 -0.49
CA LEU A 124 0.80 -10.23 0.31
C LEU A 124 -0.26 -9.52 -0.54
N ILE A 125 -1.52 -9.69 -0.21
CA ILE A 125 -2.63 -9.06 -0.94
C ILE A 125 -3.27 -7.96 -0.11
N SER A 126 -3.58 -6.84 -0.75
CA SER A 126 -4.32 -5.76 -0.10
C SER A 126 -5.72 -6.21 0.31
N TYR A 127 -6.13 -5.84 1.52
CA TYR A 127 -7.49 -6.07 1.99
C TYR A 127 -8.56 -5.45 1.06
N ALA A 128 -8.18 -4.42 0.32
CA ALA A 128 -9.02 -3.73 -0.65
C ALA A 128 -9.04 -4.40 -2.03
N SER A 129 -8.27 -5.46 -2.25
CA SER A 129 -8.29 -6.21 -3.51
C SER A 129 -9.56 -7.05 -3.64
N PRO A 130 -10.06 -7.29 -4.87
CA PRO A 130 -11.28 -8.07 -5.07
C PRO A 130 -11.25 -9.46 -4.44
N LEU A 131 -10.10 -10.14 -4.47
CA LEU A 131 -9.94 -11.45 -3.82
C LEU A 131 -10.02 -11.34 -2.30
N ALA A 132 -9.32 -10.38 -1.69
CA ALA A 132 -9.35 -10.19 -0.25
C ALA A 132 -10.74 -9.77 0.24
N GLU A 133 -11.43 -8.89 -0.48
CA GLU A 133 -12.82 -8.50 -0.14
C GLU A 133 -13.77 -9.71 -0.15
N ALA A 134 -13.62 -10.62 -1.12
CA ALA A 134 -14.41 -11.84 -1.17
C ALA A 134 -14.07 -12.83 -0.07
N LEU A 135 -12.80 -12.87 0.38
CA LEU A 135 -12.33 -13.79 1.41
C LEU A 135 -12.66 -13.35 2.83
N LEU A 136 -12.72 -12.04 3.10
CA LEU A 136 -12.97 -11.52 4.44
C LEU A 136 -14.33 -12.00 4.96
N GLY A 137 -14.31 -12.69 6.10
CA GLY A 137 -15.48 -13.33 6.72
C GLY A 137 -15.79 -14.74 6.20
N ALA A 138 -15.14 -15.21 5.13
CA ALA A 138 -15.36 -16.55 4.59
C ALA A 138 -14.90 -17.64 5.58
N ALA A 139 -15.69 -18.68 5.71
CA ALA A 139 -15.39 -19.82 6.57
C ALA A 139 -14.43 -20.82 5.90
N LEU A 140 -13.89 -21.73 6.71
CA LEU A 140 -13.15 -22.87 6.19
C LEU A 140 -14.05 -23.71 5.25
N GLU A 141 -13.50 -24.18 4.14
CA GLU A 141 -14.19 -24.92 3.08
C GLU A 141 -15.26 -24.10 2.32
N GLU A 142 -15.37 -22.82 2.60
CA GLU A 142 -16.25 -21.92 1.83
C GLU A 142 -15.61 -21.57 0.49
N GLU A 143 -16.43 -21.56 -0.55
CA GLU A 143 -16.06 -21.12 -1.90
C GLU A 143 -16.53 -19.69 -2.12
N VAL A 144 -15.62 -18.83 -2.55
CA VAL A 144 -15.88 -17.42 -2.84
C VAL A 144 -15.59 -17.11 -4.30
N THR A 145 -16.37 -16.20 -4.88
CA THR A 145 -16.17 -15.71 -6.24
C THR A 145 -15.63 -14.29 -6.23
N PHE A 146 -14.67 -14.00 -7.11
CA PHE A 146 -14.06 -12.69 -7.23
C PHE A 146 -13.67 -12.40 -8.68
N GLY A 147 -14.06 -11.25 -9.17
CA GLY A 147 -13.79 -10.83 -10.55
C GLY A 147 -14.49 -11.68 -11.61
N ALA A 148 -14.85 -11.06 -12.72
CA ALA A 148 -15.53 -11.73 -13.83
C ALA A 148 -14.59 -12.71 -14.55
N GLY A 149 -15.08 -13.91 -14.84
CA GLY A 149 -14.34 -14.92 -15.61
C GLY A 149 -13.19 -15.62 -14.88
N ARG A 150 -13.06 -15.42 -13.57
CA ARG A 150 -12.06 -16.11 -12.74
C ARG A 150 -12.68 -17.35 -12.09
N PRO A 151 -11.88 -18.43 -11.90
CA PRO A 151 -12.34 -19.57 -11.13
C PRO A 151 -12.60 -19.14 -9.69
N PRO A 152 -13.58 -19.75 -9.00
CA PRO A 152 -13.82 -19.51 -7.59
C PRO A 152 -12.61 -19.92 -6.76
N ALA A 153 -12.47 -19.29 -5.59
CA ALA A 153 -11.47 -19.64 -4.59
C ALA A 153 -12.12 -20.38 -3.43
N MET A 154 -11.55 -21.52 -3.02
CA MET A 154 -11.99 -22.26 -1.83
C MET A 154 -10.99 -22.04 -0.69
N VAL A 155 -11.47 -21.75 0.49
CA VAL A 155 -10.66 -21.58 1.70
C VAL A 155 -10.28 -22.97 2.24
N LEU A 156 -9.00 -23.34 2.09
CA LEU A 156 -8.49 -24.63 2.55
C LEU A 156 -7.94 -24.58 4.00
N LYS A 157 -7.36 -23.45 4.39
CA LYS A 157 -6.76 -23.25 5.71
C LYS A 157 -6.68 -21.74 6.05
N ILE A 158 -6.91 -21.43 7.31
CA ILE A 158 -6.72 -20.11 7.90
C ILE A 158 -5.62 -20.20 8.95
N ILE A 159 -4.62 -19.31 8.87
CA ILE A 159 -3.45 -19.26 9.77
C ILE A 159 -3.37 -17.85 10.33
N ARG A 160 -3.33 -17.74 11.67
CA ARG A 160 -3.25 -16.49 12.43
C ARG A 160 -1.90 -16.29 13.07
#